data_8aa6aa0b929fcfac5effe241eaabed31
#
_entry.id   8aa6aa0b929fcfac5effe241eaabed31
#
_cell.length_a   1.000
_cell.length_b   1.000
_cell.length_c   1.000
_cell.angle_alpha   90.00
_cell.angle_beta   90.00
_cell.angle_gamma   90.00
#
_symmetry.space_group_name_H-M   'P 1'
#
loop_
_entity.id
_entity.type
_entity.pdbx_description
1 polymer ?
#
loop_
_entity_poly.entity_id
_entity_poly.type
_entity_poly.pdbx_seq_one_letter_code
_entity_poly.pdbx_strand_id
1 'polypeptide(L)'
;MLAAYAARQSADDPLSGLEVGERPDPVAPEGWTTVTVRTAALNHHDLWSLRGVGLPADKLPMILGCDAAGVDESGREVLVHAVIASPGWSGDETLDPRRSLLSEVHQGTLAEKVVVPTRNVVPKPAGLSWEQAACLPTAWLTAYRMLFTHAGVHPGDTVLVQGAAGGVATALVQLGSAAGLRVWVTSRDAAKGEAAVALGADAAFASGERLPDRVDAVMETVGAATWSHSVKSLRPGGRIVISGATSGDAPAKAELTTIFFKQLQVIGSTMGTRDELERLTRFVAARGIEPKIDRVLPLARAREGFAAMHAGQVDGKVVFTL
;
A
#
# COMPACT_ATOMS: atom_id res chain seq x y z
N MET A 1 -12.63 2.70 -23.61
CA MET A 1 -12.11 1.66 -22.70
C MET A 1 -12.90 1.60 -21.42
N LEU A 2 -13.11 0.40 -20.86
CA LEU A 2 -13.74 0.22 -19.55
C LEU A 2 -12.84 0.77 -18.43
N ALA A 3 -13.43 1.48 -17.46
CA ALA A 3 -12.72 2.04 -16.31
C ALA A 3 -13.62 2.15 -15.07
N ALA A 4 -13.00 2.12 -13.87
CA ALA A 4 -13.63 2.51 -12.62
C ALA A 4 -13.07 3.86 -12.18
N TYR A 5 -13.95 4.85 -11.99
CA TYR A 5 -13.55 6.23 -11.80
C TYR A 5 -14.40 6.97 -10.77
N ALA A 6 -13.80 8.00 -10.16
CA ALA A 6 -14.51 8.97 -9.35
C ALA A 6 -15.20 9.99 -10.29
N ALA A 7 -16.51 9.96 -10.36
CA ALA A 7 -17.32 10.95 -11.06
C ALA A 7 -17.61 12.18 -10.17
N ARG A 8 -17.69 11.97 -8.87
CA ARG A 8 -17.84 12.97 -7.82
C ARG A 8 -17.21 12.48 -6.52
N GLN A 9 -17.12 13.35 -5.54
CA GLN A 9 -16.59 13.06 -4.20
C GLN A 9 -17.68 13.23 -3.14
N SER A 10 -17.61 12.38 -2.09
CA SER A 10 -18.48 12.50 -0.90
C SER A 10 -17.75 11.98 0.33
N ALA A 11 -17.57 12.80 1.34
CA ALA A 11 -16.92 12.42 2.58
C ALA A 11 -17.74 11.37 3.35
N ASP A 12 -19.07 11.50 3.35
CA ASP A 12 -19.98 10.65 4.12
C ASP A 12 -20.38 9.37 3.37
N ASP A 13 -20.54 9.46 2.03
CA ASP A 13 -20.89 8.32 1.17
C ASP A 13 -19.95 8.23 -0.05
N PRO A 14 -18.70 7.78 0.15
CA PRO A 14 -17.71 7.76 -0.92
C PRO A 14 -18.12 6.89 -2.10
N LEU A 15 -18.84 5.80 -1.87
CA LEU A 15 -19.25 4.89 -2.94
C LEU A 15 -20.30 5.48 -3.87
N SER A 16 -21.00 6.54 -3.46
CA SER A 16 -21.95 7.24 -4.34
C SER A 16 -21.24 7.95 -5.50
N GLY A 17 -19.95 8.27 -5.35
CA GLY A 17 -19.14 8.91 -6.38
C GLY A 17 -18.44 7.95 -7.33
N LEU A 18 -18.43 6.64 -7.03
CA LEU A 18 -17.80 5.64 -7.87
C LEU A 18 -18.68 5.27 -9.06
N GLU A 19 -18.12 5.32 -10.25
CA GLU A 19 -18.74 4.83 -11.48
C GLU A 19 -17.82 3.81 -12.17
N VAL A 20 -18.46 2.85 -12.87
CA VAL A 20 -17.80 1.89 -13.75
C VAL A 20 -18.44 2.01 -15.12
N GLY A 21 -17.64 2.34 -16.14
CA GLY A 21 -18.16 2.60 -17.48
C GLY A 21 -17.07 3.01 -18.47
N GLU A 22 -17.52 3.39 -19.66
CA GLU A 22 -16.65 3.77 -20.76
C GLU A 22 -15.95 5.11 -20.52
N ARG A 23 -14.65 5.14 -20.76
CA ARG A 23 -13.80 6.34 -20.77
C ARG A 23 -12.99 6.39 -22.07
N PRO A 24 -12.61 7.59 -22.54
CA PRO A 24 -11.74 7.70 -23.71
C PRO A 24 -10.43 6.94 -23.51
N ASP A 25 -9.90 6.37 -24.58
CA ASP A 25 -8.56 5.78 -24.55
C ASP A 25 -7.53 6.90 -24.31
N PRO A 26 -6.53 6.68 -23.44
CA PRO A 26 -5.50 7.67 -23.18
C PRO A 26 -4.54 7.77 -24.38
N VAL A 27 -3.92 8.94 -24.53
CA VAL A 27 -2.84 9.18 -25.50
C VAL A 27 -1.55 9.46 -24.74
N ALA A 28 -0.51 8.69 -24.99
CA ALA A 28 0.79 8.87 -24.36
C ALA A 28 1.52 10.09 -24.93
N PRO A 29 1.92 11.07 -24.06
CA PRO A 29 2.80 12.14 -24.50
C PRO A 29 4.23 11.62 -24.75
N GLU A 30 5.08 12.46 -25.35
CA GLU A 30 6.49 12.12 -25.55
C GLU A 30 7.18 11.75 -24.21
N GLY A 31 7.94 10.65 -24.20
CA GLY A 31 8.61 10.13 -23.02
C GLY A 31 7.72 9.31 -22.08
N TRP A 32 6.45 9.12 -22.45
CA TRP A 32 5.51 8.26 -21.73
C TRP A 32 5.22 6.98 -22.55
N THR A 33 4.65 5.99 -21.90
CA THR A 33 4.22 4.74 -22.54
C THR A 33 2.82 4.37 -22.08
N THR A 34 2.09 3.69 -22.97
CA THR A 34 0.81 3.08 -22.65
C THR A 34 1.05 1.66 -22.13
N VAL A 35 0.45 1.31 -21.00
CA VAL A 35 0.41 -0.06 -20.51
C VAL A 35 -1.00 -0.59 -20.71
N THR A 36 -1.14 -1.68 -21.47
CA THR A 36 -2.37 -2.48 -21.51
C THR A 36 -2.44 -3.28 -20.23
N VAL A 37 -3.36 -2.93 -19.37
CA VAL A 37 -3.52 -3.51 -18.04
C VAL A 37 -4.11 -4.91 -18.15
N ARG A 38 -3.55 -5.87 -17.43
CA ARG A 38 -4.08 -7.23 -17.26
C ARG A 38 -4.76 -7.40 -15.93
N THR A 39 -4.16 -6.80 -14.89
CA THR A 39 -4.70 -6.78 -13.54
C THR A 39 -4.35 -5.48 -12.85
N ALA A 40 -5.25 -5.01 -12.00
CA ALA A 40 -5.07 -3.86 -11.14
C ALA A 40 -5.51 -4.20 -9.71
N ALA A 41 -4.96 -3.54 -8.69
CA ALA A 41 -5.33 -3.86 -7.32
C ALA A 41 -5.81 -2.63 -6.55
N LEU A 42 -6.82 -2.84 -5.71
CA LEU A 42 -7.46 -1.81 -4.90
C LEU A 42 -6.61 -1.45 -3.67
N ASN A 43 -6.61 -0.18 -3.33
CA ASN A 43 -5.98 0.39 -2.15
C ASN A 43 -6.94 1.29 -1.36
N HIS A 44 -6.66 1.51 -0.07
CA HIS A 44 -7.40 2.49 0.73
C HIS A 44 -7.31 3.91 0.15
N HIS A 45 -6.24 4.23 -0.57
CA HIS A 45 -6.07 5.45 -1.33
C HIS A 45 -7.27 5.74 -2.24
N ASP A 46 -7.80 4.72 -2.91
CA ASP A 46 -8.94 4.88 -3.83
C ASP A 46 -10.23 5.28 -3.11
N LEU A 47 -10.44 4.78 -1.88
CA LEU A 47 -11.53 5.24 -1.01
C LEU A 47 -11.31 6.66 -0.49
N TRP A 48 -10.06 7.04 -0.18
CA TRP A 48 -9.73 8.40 0.22
C TRP A 48 -9.96 9.40 -0.93
N SER A 49 -9.59 9.03 -2.17
CA SER A 49 -9.87 9.84 -3.37
C SER A 49 -11.37 10.09 -3.57
N LEU A 50 -12.20 9.06 -3.37
CA LEU A 50 -13.67 9.19 -3.40
C LEU A 50 -14.23 10.08 -2.27
N ARG A 51 -13.52 10.20 -1.15
CA ARG A 51 -13.85 11.13 -0.04
C ARG A 51 -13.35 12.56 -0.26
N GLY A 52 -12.57 12.82 -1.31
CA GLY A 52 -11.97 14.12 -1.61
C GLY A 52 -10.63 14.35 -0.92
N VAL A 53 -9.96 13.30 -0.46
CA VAL A 53 -8.63 13.37 0.12
C VAL A 53 -7.60 12.97 -0.94
N GLY A 54 -6.62 13.85 -1.19
CA GLY A 54 -5.55 13.65 -2.19
C GLY A 54 -5.95 14.00 -3.62
N LEU A 55 -7.19 13.75 -4.03
CA LEU A 55 -7.70 14.05 -5.37
C LEU A 55 -8.38 15.44 -5.39
N PRO A 56 -7.84 16.41 -6.16
CA PRO A 56 -8.49 17.71 -6.33
C PRO A 56 -9.82 17.61 -7.12
N ALA A 57 -10.84 18.36 -6.71
CA ALA A 57 -12.17 18.29 -7.31
C ALA A 57 -12.19 18.74 -8.80
N ASP A 58 -11.28 19.61 -9.20
CA ASP A 58 -11.14 20.08 -10.59
C ASP A 58 -10.52 19.01 -11.53
N LYS A 59 -10.04 17.88 -10.97
CA LYS A 59 -9.52 16.74 -11.72
C LYS A 59 -10.58 15.67 -12.03
N LEU A 60 -11.79 15.85 -11.53
CA LEU A 60 -12.89 14.91 -11.82
C LEU A 60 -13.41 15.07 -13.27
N PRO A 61 -13.85 14.01 -13.94
CA PRO A 61 -13.82 12.63 -13.47
C PRO A 61 -12.42 12.00 -13.55
N MET A 62 -12.00 11.25 -12.49
CA MET A 62 -10.68 10.66 -12.36
C MET A 62 -10.76 9.13 -12.32
N ILE A 63 -10.05 8.45 -13.23
CA ILE A 63 -9.87 6.99 -13.14
C ILE A 63 -9.04 6.70 -11.89
N LEU A 64 -9.54 5.80 -11.05
CA LEU A 64 -8.91 5.43 -9.79
C LEU A 64 -7.79 4.39 -9.99
N GLY A 65 -7.06 4.08 -8.92
CA GLY A 65 -6.04 3.04 -8.89
C GLY A 65 -4.61 3.53 -9.02
N CYS A 66 -3.74 2.89 -8.23
CA CYS A 66 -2.29 3.11 -8.22
C CYS A 66 -1.51 1.83 -8.52
N ASP A 67 -2.17 0.68 -8.58
CA ASP A 67 -1.56 -0.63 -8.78
C ASP A 67 -1.98 -1.23 -10.11
N ALA A 68 -1.02 -1.62 -10.95
CA ALA A 68 -1.29 -2.43 -12.13
C ALA A 68 -0.11 -3.31 -12.52
N ALA A 69 -0.44 -4.43 -13.14
CA ALA A 69 0.45 -5.24 -13.94
C ALA A 69 -0.14 -5.41 -15.34
N GLY A 70 0.70 -5.32 -16.37
CA GLY A 70 0.24 -5.36 -17.76
C GLY A 70 1.37 -5.46 -18.75
N VAL A 71 1.08 -5.11 -20.00
CA VAL A 71 2.04 -5.18 -21.11
C VAL A 71 2.23 -3.77 -21.68
N ASP A 72 3.47 -3.31 -21.79
CA ASP A 72 3.79 -2.03 -22.39
C ASP A 72 3.77 -2.07 -23.93
N GLU A 73 3.92 -0.92 -24.58
CA GLU A 73 3.92 -0.80 -26.05
C GLU A 73 5.02 -1.59 -26.75
N SER A 74 6.08 -1.95 -26.03
CA SER A 74 7.16 -2.81 -26.57
C SER A 74 6.90 -4.31 -26.39
N GLY A 75 5.76 -4.70 -25.80
CA GLY A 75 5.39 -6.09 -25.54
C GLY A 75 6.00 -6.67 -24.25
N ARG A 76 6.59 -5.86 -23.38
CA ARG A 76 7.19 -6.31 -22.12
C ARG A 76 6.13 -6.41 -21.03
N GLU A 77 6.20 -7.47 -20.23
CA GLU A 77 5.43 -7.61 -19.01
C GLU A 77 5.97 -6.69 -17.92
N VAL A 78 5.13 -5.80 -17.40
CA VAL A 78 5.55 -4.73 -16.48
C VAL A 78 4.60 -4.53 -15.32
N LEU A 79 5.12 -3.93 -14.25
CA LEU A 79 4.40 -3.30 -13.15
C LEU A 79 4.44 -1.79 -13.33
N VAL A 80 3.40 -1.11 -12.89
CA VAL A 80 3.29 0.34 -12.92
C VAL A 80 3.67 0.93 -11.57
N HIS A 81 4.67 1.82 -11.53
CA HIS A 81 5.01 2.62 -10.36
C HIS A 81 4.21 3.93 -10.38
N ALA A 82 3.42 4.17 -9.33
CA ALA A 82 2.41 5.24 -9.32
C ALA A 82 2.97 6.63 -9.00
N VAL A 83 4.13 6.75 -8.34
CA VAL A 83 4.74 8.04 -7.99
C VAL A 83 5.52 8.58 -9.19
N ILE A 84 5.14 9.75 -9.67
CA ILE A 84 5.73 10.38 -10.84
C ILE A 84 6.50 11.62 -10.40
N ALA A 85 7.82 11.56 -10.46
CA ALA A 85 8.69 12.70 -10.15
C ALA A 85 8.63 13.76 -11.25
N SER A 86 8.83 15.01 -10.87
CA SER A 86 8.91 16.13 -11.79
C SER A 86 10.10 16.00 -12.77
N PRO A 87 10.01 16.62 -13.96
CA PRO A 87 11.13 16.60 -14.90
C PRO A 87 12.43 17.13 -14.26
N GLY A 88 13.53 16.39 -14.48
CA GLY A 88 14.85 16.74 -13.94
C GLY A 88 15.08 16.37 -12.48
N TRP A 89 14.09 15.80 -11.77
CA TRP A 89 14.32 15.30 -10.41
C TRP A 89 15.23 14.05 -10.43
N SER A 90 16.16 14.03 -9.49
CA SER A 90 17.06 12.89 -9.23
C SER A 90 17.02 12.50 -7.75
N GLY A 91 17.08 11.20 -7.46
CA GLY A 91 16.99 10.66 -6.11
C GLY A 91 15.59 10.15 -5.76
N ASP A 92 15.25 10.14 -4.49
CA ASP A 92 13.97 9.63 -3.97
C ASP A 92 12.80 10.49 -4.48
N GLU A 93 12.01 9.94 -5.39
CA GLU A 93 10.85 10.63 -5.99
C GLU A 93 9.74 10.91 -4.99
N THR A 94 9.67 10.17 -3.87
CA THR A 94 8.68 10.44 -2.82
C THR A 94 8.98 11.74 -2.06
N LEU A 95 10.20 12.25 -2.16
CA LEU A 95 10.64 13.51 -1.56
C LEU A 95 10.60 14.70 -2.53
N ASP A 96 10.29 14.47 -3.80
CA ASP A 96 10.10 15.56 -4.75
C ASP A 96 8.87 16.40 -4.36
N PRO A 97 9.04 17.70 -4.04
CA PRO A 97 7.91 18.56 -3.65
C PRO A 97 6.91 18.80 -4.79
N ARG A 98 7.28 18.50 -6.02
CA ARG A 98 6.42 18.61 -7.21
C ARG A 98 6.02 17.26 -7.78
N ARG A 99 6.24 16.18 -7.03
CA ARG A 99 5.77 14.85 -7.45
C ARG A 99 4.27 14.85 -7.69
N SER A 100 3.84 14.00 -8.57
CA SER A 100 2.44 13.70 -8.80
C SER A 100 2.17 12.21 -8.61
N LEU A 101 0.89 11.86 -8.53
CA LEU A 101 0.47 10.49 -8.33
C LEU A 101 -0.61 10.12 -9.34
N LEU A 102 -0.61 8.87 -9.78
CA LEU A 102 -1.75 8.29 -10.48
C LEU A 102 -2.99 8.35 -9.57
N SER A 103 -4.16 8.51 -10.16
CA SER A 103 -5.44 8.64 -9.43
C SER A 103 -5.61 9.95 -8.63
N GLU A 104 -4.66 10.91 -8.75
CA GLU A 104 -4.77 12.26 -8.19
C GLU A 104 -4.60 13.35 -9.25
N VAL A 105 -3.48 13.32 -9.98
CA VAL A 105 -3.15 14.29 -11.04
C VAL A 105 -3.29 13.65 -12.42
N HIS A 106 -2.91 12.40 -12.54
CA HIS A 106 -2.97 11.60 -13.75
C HIS A 106 -4.02 10.50 -13.59
N GLN A 107 -4.64 10.08 -14.70
CA GLN A 107 -5.61 8.99 -14.67
C GLN A 107 -4.97 7.71 -14.12
N GLY A 108 -5.72 6.98 -13.29
CA GLY A 108 -5.22 5.81 -12.55
C GLY A 108 -5.26 4.51 -13.35
N THR A 109 -5.05 3.41 -12.63
CA THR A 109 -4.82 2.07 -13.18
C THR A 109 -6.06 1.18 -13.26
N LEU A 110 -7.20 1.58 -12.67
CA LEU A 110 -8.44 0.80 -12.76
C LEU A 110 -9.13 1.03 -14.12
N ALA A 111 -8.42 0.72 -15.20
CA ALA A 111 -8.85 0.82 -16.58
C ALA A 111 -8.07 -0.14 -17.48
N GLU A 112 -8.61 -0.47 -18.66
CA GLU A 112 -7.94 -1.34 -19.65
C GLU A 112 -6.58 -0.82 -20.11
N LYS A 113 -6.35 0.51 -20.05
CA LYS A 113 -5.08 1.15 -20.39
C LYS A 113 -4.74 2.25 -19.40
N VAL A 114 -3.46 2.36 -19.06
CA VAL A 114 -2.92 3.49 -18.29
C VAL A 114 -1.67 4.04 -18.98
N VAL A 115 -1.46 5.35 -18.87
CA VAL A 115 -0.32 6.05 -19.46
C VAL A 115 0.57 6.56 -18.33
N VAL A 116 1.86 6.23 -18.39
CA VAL A 116 2.86 6.63 -17.39
C VAL A 116 4.17 7.01 -18.06
N PRO A 117 5.04 7.82 -17.42
CA PRO A 117 6.39 8.01 -17.90
C PRO A 117 7.09 6.66 -18.12
N THR A 118 7.84 6.50 -19.20
CA THR A 118 8.51 5.24 -19.55
C THR A 118 9.40 4.72 -18.40
N ARG A 119 9.96 5.62 -17.59
CA ARG A 119 10.74 5.26 -16.40
C ARG A 119 9.90 4.67 -15.25
N ASN A 120 8.57 4.85 -15.25
CA ASN A 120 7.67 4.38 -14.20
C ASN A 120 7.19 2.94 -14.41
N VAL A 121 7.68 2.24 -15.42
CA VAL A 121 7.46 0.80 -15.57
C VAL A 121 8.63 0.01 -15.03
N VAL A 122 8.32 -1.10 -14.34
CA VAL A 122 9.29 -2.03 -13.76
C VAL A 122 9.00 -3.41 -14.34
N PRO A 123 10.01 -4.19 -14.79
CA PRO A 123 9.79 -5.52 -15.31
C PRO A 123 9.06 -6.42 -14.32
N LYS A 124 8.02 -7.11 -14.77
CA LYS A 124 7.31 -8.12 -13.97
C LYS A 124 8.19 -9.38 -13.87
N PRO A 125 8.42 -9.92 -12.66
CA PRO A 125 9.11 -11.20 -12.52
C PRO A 125 8.32 -12.34 -13.18
N ALA A 126 9.00 -13.20 -13.92
CA ALA A 126 8.39 -14.32 -14.66
C ALA A 126 7.67 -15.32 -13.74
N GLY A 127 8.09 -15.46 -12.48
CA GLY A 127 7.49 -16.40 -11.53
C GLY A 127 6.21 -15.91 -10.84
N LEU A 128 5.79 -14.64 -11.03
CA LEU A 128 4.56 -14.12 -10.43
C LEU A 128 3.40 -14.18 -11.43
N SER A 129 2.21 -14.54 -10.94
CA SER A 129 0.98 -14.36 -11.70
C SER A 129 0.69 -12.86 -11.91
N TRP A 130 -0.23 -12.51 -12.80
CA TRP A 130 -0.64 -11.13 -13.01
C TRP A 130 -1.26 -10.53 -11.74
N GLU A 131 -2.10 -11.31 -11.06
CA GLU A 131 -2.77 -10.91 -9.83
C GLU A 131 -1.78 -10.66 -8.69
N GLN A 132 -0.80 -11.54 -8.52
CA GLN A 132 0.27 -11.37 -7.53
C GLN A 132 1.11 -10.14 -7.83
N ALA A 133 1.47 -9.94 -9.08
CA ALA A 133 2.27 -8.81 -9.55
C ALA A 133 1.57 -7.46 -9.29
N ALA A 134 0.27 -7.36 -9.57
CA ALA A 134 -0.51 -6.15 -9.31
C ALA A 134 -0.62 -5.78 -7.82
N CYS A 135 -0.34 -6.68 -6.88
CA CYS A 135 -0.36 -6.36 -5.45
C CYS A 135 0.84 -5.54 -4.98
N LEU A 136 1.94 -5.51 -5.77
CA LEU A 136 3.25 -5.02 -5.31
C LEU A 136 3.41 -3.50 -5.28
N PRO A 137 2.89 -2.70 -6.25
CA PRO A 137 3.35 -1.31 -6.43
C PRO A 137 3.00 -0.35 -5.30
N THR A 138 1.91 -0.55 -4.57
CA THR A 138 1.52 0.36 -3.47
C THR A 138 1.67 -0.28 -2.09
N ALA A 139 0.80 -1.22 -1.73
CA ALA A 139 0.76 -1.75 -0.36
C ALA A 139 2.03 -2.52 0.01
N TRP A 140 2.54 -3.35 -0.89
CA TRP A 140 3.75 -4.13 -0.68
C TRP A 140 5.00 -3.25 -0.72
N LEU A 141 5.06 -2.30 -1.63
CA LEU A 141 6.14 -1.31 -1.70
C LEU A 141 6.19 -0.46 -0.42
N THR A 142 5.04 -0.03 0.08
CA THR A 142 4.93 0.68 1.36
C THR A 142 5.48 -0.18 2.50
N ALA A 143 5.09 -1.45 2.59
CA ALA A 143 5.59 -2.37 3.60
C ALA A 143 7.11 -2.59 3.50
N TYR A 144 7.63 -2.77 2.29
CA TYR A 144 9.07 -2.91 2.03
C TYR A 144 9.84 -1.68 2.52
N ARG A 145 9.38 -0.48 2.16
CA ARG A 145 9.99 0.78 2.59
C ARG A 145 9.94 0.97 4.09
N MET A 146 8.81 0.65 4.72
CA MET A 146 8.68 0.74 6.18
C MET A 146 9.72 -0.13 6.89
N LEU A 147 9.88 -1.39 6.48
CA LEU A 147 10.81 -2.33 7.11
C LEU A 147 12.28 -1.98 6.84
N PHE A 148 12.65 -1.90 5.56
CA PHE A 148 14.05 -1.94 5.16
C PHE A 148 14.69 -0.57 4.99
N THR A 149 13.92 0.44 4.59
CA THR A 149 14.43 1.79 4.39
C THR A 149 14.31 2.65 5.65
N HIS A 150 13.12 2.67 6.28
CA HIS A 150 12.85 3.56 7.41
C HIS A 150 13.12 2.91 8.77
N ALA A 151 12.62 1.72 9.03
CA ALA A 151 12.92 1.03 10.29
C ALA A 151 14.36 0.52 10.34
N GLY A 152 14.94 0.15 9.18
CA GLY A 152 16.31 -0.34 9.11
C GLY A 152 16.52 -1.59 9.98
N VAL A 153 15.52 -2.48 10.00
CA VAL A 153 15.55 -3.72 10.78
C VAL A 153 16.42 -4.79 10.13
N HIS A 154 16.95 -5.68 10.93
CA HIS A 154 17.85 -6.76 10.54
C HIS A 154 17.30 -8.11 10.99
N PRO A 155 17.72 -9.24 10.37
CA PRO A 155 17.35 -10.57 10.84
C PRO A 155 17.58 -10.75 12.34
N GLY A 156 16.56 -11.26 13.05
CA GLY A 156 16.56 -11.41 14.51
C GLY A 156 15.87 -10.26 15.27
N ASP A 157 15.70 -9.08 14.66
CA ASP A 157 14.93 -7.99 15.28
C ASP A 157 13.45 -8.36 15.42
N THR A 158 12.78 -7.79 16.42
CA THR A 158 11.35 -7.96 16.64
C THR A 158 10.59 -6.74 16.15
N VAL A 159 9.63 -6.95 15.26
CA VAL A 159 8.74 -5.89 14.75
C VAL A 159 7.30 -6.13 15.19
N LEU A 160 6.62 -5.05 15.58
CA LEU A 160 5.18 -5.05 15.85
C LEU A 160 4.44 -4.42 14.68
N VAL A 161 3.51 -5.13 14.10
CA VAL A 161 2.58 -4.63 13.09
C VAL A 161 1.25 -4.30 13.76
N GLN A 162 0.84 -3.03 13.72
CA GLN A 162 -0.48 -2.64 14.21
C GLN A 162 -1.54 -2.97 13.15
N GLY A 163 -2.44 -3.89 13.52
CA GLY A 163 -3.39 -4.52 12.59
C GLY A 163 -2.82 -5.81 11.96
N ALA A 164 -3.70 -6.77 11.68
CA ALA A 164 -3.32 -8.10 11.18
C ALA A 164 -3.80 -8.38 9.76
N ALA A 165 -4.76 -7.58 9.26
CA ALA A 165 -5.38 -7.75 7.94
C ALA A 165 -5.18 -6.50 7.08
N GLY A 166 -5.44 -6.62 5.79
CA GLY A 166 -5.23 -5.57 4.81
C GLY A 166 -3.87 -5.63 4.12
N GLY A 167 -3.77 -4.95 2.98
CA GLY A 167 -2.65 -5.13 2.05
C GLY A 167 -1.28 -4.83 2.65
N VAL A 168 -1.13 -3.74 3.44
CA VAL A 168 0.15 -3.38 4.06
C VAL A 168 0.50 -4.33 5.21
N ALA A 169 -0.48 -4.68 6.06
CA ALA A 169 -0.22 -5.56 7.20
C ALA A 169 0.20 -6.97 6.77
N THR A 170 -0.51 -7.56 5.81
CA THR A 170 -0.16 -8.90 5.27
C THR A 170 1.19 -8.88 4.56
N ALA A 171 1.53 -7.80 3.85
CA ALA A 171 2.84 -7.62 3.24
C ALA A 171 3.96 -7.50 4.29
N LEU A 172 3.75 -6.72 5.37
CA LEU A 172 4.71 -6.58 6.48
C LEU A 172 5.00 -7.94 7.14
N VAL A 173 3.96 -8.75 7.36
CA VAL A 173 4.10 -10.10 7.92
C VAL A 173 4.94 -10.98 6.99
N GLN A 174 4.57 -11.10 5.73
CA GLN A 174 5.24 -11.99 4.79
C GLN A 174 6.68 -11.55 4.48
N LEU A 175 6.91 -10.24 4.26
CA LEU A 175 8.25 -9.69 4.01
C LEU A 175 9.14 -9.81 5.26
N GLY A 176 8.60 -9.50 6.45
CA GLY A 176 9.34 -9.57 7.70
C GLY A 176 9.76 -10.99 8.03
N SER A 177 8.83 -11.94 7.96
CA SER A 177 9.10 -13.37 8.17
C SER A 177 10.16 -13.88 7.18
N ALA A 178 10.00 -13.60 5.89
CA ALA A 178 10.97 -14.01 4.85
C ALA A 178 12.35 -13.37 5.02
N ALA A 179 12.44 -12.23 5.71
CA ALA A 179 13.70 -11.54 6.03
C ALA A 179 14.32 -12.04 7.35
N GLY A 180 13.69 -12.96 8.07
CA GLY A 180 14.18 -13.50 9.35
C GLY A 180 13.93 -12.58 10.55
N LEU A 181 12.92 -11.70 10.46
CA LEU A 181 12.45 -10.91 11.60
C LEU A 181 11.51 -11.74 12.46
N ARG A 182 11.43 -11.42 13.77
CA ARG A 182 10.33 -11.86 14.61
C ARG A 182 9.16 -10.90 14.43
N VAL A 183 8.09 -11.36 13.83
CA VAL A 183 6.93 -10.52 13.50
C VAL A 183 5.79 -10.77 14.46
N TRP A 184 5.41 -9.75 15.22
CA TRP A 184 4.22 -9.72 16.06
C TRP A 184 3.15 -8.85 15.43
N VAL A 185 1.88 -9.24 15.57
CA VAL A 185 0.74 -8.45 15.07
C VAL A 185 -0.24 -8.17 16.19
N THR A 186 -1.00 -7.07 16.06
CA THR A 186 -2.19 -6.86 16.91
C THR A 186 -3.45 -6.98 16.08
N SER A 187 -4.54 -7.47 16.66
CA SER A 187 -5.83 -7.55 16.01
C SER A 187 -6.97 -7.32 16.99
N ARG A 188 -8.06 -6.71 16.51
CA ARG A 188 -9.36 -6.66 17.23
C ARG A 188 -10.18 -7.92 17.00
N ASP A 189 -9.80 -8.74 16.02
CA ASP A 189 -10.46 -9.95 15.58
C ASP A 189 -9.46 -11.10 15.69
N ALA A 190 -9.76 -12.09 16.54
CA ALA A 190 -8.88 -13.23 16.78
C ALA A 190 -8.63 -14.05 15.50
N ALA A 191 -9.64 -14.26 14.67
CA ALA A 191 -9.49 -15.02 13.44
C ALA A 191 -8.51 -14.35 12.44
N LYS A 192 -8.54 -13.00 12.36
CA LYS A 192 -7.55 -12.25 11.57
C LYS A 192 -6.14 -12.34 12.18
N GLY A 193 -6.02 -12.40 13.49
CA GLY A 193 -4.75 -12.67 14.18
C GLY A 193 -4.19 -14.05 13.84
N GLU A 194 -5.00 -15.09 13.91
CA GLU A 194 -4.63 -16.46 13.55
C GLU A 194 -4.24 -16.57 12.06
N ALA A 195 -4.97 -15.89 11.18
CA ALA A 195 -4.63 -15.82 9.76
C ALA A 195 -3.25 -15.15 9.52
N ALA A 196 -2.90 -14.12 10.30
CA ALA A 196 -1.57 -13.51 10.21
C ALA A 196 -0.45 -14.45 10.70
N VAL A 197 -0.71 -15.25 11.73
CA VAL A 197 0.25 -16.30 12.18
C VAL A 197 0.42 -17.34 11.07
N ALA A 198 -0.65 -17.78 10.44
CA ALA A 198 -0.57 -18.70 9.29
C ALA A 198 0.21 -18.12 8.09
N LEU A 199 0.29 -16.79 7.96
CA LEU A 199 1.08 -16.09 6.94
C LEU A 199 2.56 -15.88 7.34
N GLY A 200 2.95 -16.22 8.56
CA GLY A 200 4.33 -16.14 9.04
C GLY A 200 4.57 -15.16 10.19
N ALA A 201 3.54 -14.60 10.81
CA ALA A 201 3.74 -13.89 12.09
C ALA A 201 4.05 -14.90 13.20
N ASP A 202 4.98 -14.54 14.10
CA ASP A 202 5.38 -15.39 15.23
C ASP A 202 4.33 -15.39 16.35
N ALA A 203 3.58 -14.29 16.51
CA ALA A 203 2.50 -14.18 17.48
C ALA A 203 1.49 -13.11 17.11
N ALA A 204 0.23 -13.31 17.54
CA ALA A 204 -0.85 -12.35 17.46
C ALA A 204 -1.36 -12.01 18.87
N PHE A 205 -1.62 -10.72 19.11
CA PHE A 205 -2.09 -10.18 20.38
C PHE A 205 -3.40 -9.40 20.17
N ALA A 206 -4.19 -9.26 21.20
CA ALA A 206 -5.33 -8.36 21.15
C ALA A 206 -4.86 -6.90 21.00
N SER A 207 -5.67 -6.05 20.37
CA SER A 207 -5.34 -4.63 20.20
C SER A 207 -5.18 -3.95 21.57
N GLY A 208 -4.00 -3.36 21.83
CA GLY A 208 -3.65 -2.72 23.08
C GLY A 208 -3.18 -3.66 24.19
N GLU A 209 -3.11 -4.95 23.94
CA GLU A 209 -2.61 -5.95 24.89
C GLU A 209 -1.13 -5.72 25.22
N ARG A 210 -0.76 -5.98 26.48
CA ARG A 210 0.63 -5.89 26.91
C ARG A 210 1.46 -7.02 26.27
N LEU A 211 2.47 -6.63 25.51
CA LEU A 211 3.39 -7.58 24.89
C LEU A 211 4.32 -8.23 25.93
N PRO A 212 4.80 -9.47 25.68
CA PRO A 212 5.72 -10.17 26.57
C PRO A 212 7.08 -9.47 26.68
N ASP A 213 7.52 -8.77 25.63
CA ASP A 213 8.76 -8.02 25.60
C ASP A 213 8.61 -6.71 24.78
N ARG A 214 9.67 -5.91 24.75
CA ARG A 214 9.76 -4.70 23.93
C ARG A 214 10.23 -5.05 22.53
N VAL A 215 9.75 -4.25 21.55
CA VAL A 215 10.07 -4.47 20.14
C VAL A 215 11.09 -3.44 19.62
N ASP A 216 11.83 -3.81 18.58
CA ASP A 216 12.81 -2.94 17.94
C ASP A 216 12.13 -1.86 17.10
N ALA A 217 11.08 -2.23 16.39
CA ALA A 217 10.32 -1.31 15.59
C ALA A 217 8.81 -1.59 15.60
N VAL A 218 8.01 -0.55 15.38
CA VAL A 218 6.55 -0.64 15.19
C VAL A 218 6.19 -0.12 13.81
N MET A 219 5.40 -0.90 13.08
CA MET A 219 4.81 -0.56 11.79
C MET A 219 3.37 -0.09 12.03
N GLU A 220 3.16 1.23 11.89
CA GLU A 220 1.92 1.90 12.26
C GLU A 220 1.12 2.35 11.03
N THR A 221 -0.06 1.78 10.87
CA THR A 221 -1.01 2.16 9.80
C THR A 221 -2.41 2.49 10.33
N VAL A 222 -2.62 2.28 11.63
CA VAL A 222 -3.92 2.46 12.30
C VAL A 222 -4.08 3.87 12.85
N GLY A 223 -3.06 4.42 13.51
CA GLY A 223 -3.05 5.81 13.96
C GLY A 223 -3.56 5.98 15.41
N ALA A 224 -4.51 6.90 15.61
CA ALA A 224 -4.91 7.39 16.92
C ALA A 224 -5.25 6.29 17.93
N ALA A 225 -5.95 5.24 17.51
CA ALA A 225 -6.40 4.15 18.40
C ALA A 225 -5.24 3.27 18.93
N THR A 226 -4.13 3.19 18.22
CA THR A 226 -2.99 2.32 18.56
C THR A 226 -1.74 3.09 19.00
N TRP A 227 -1.70 4.40 18.82
CA TRP A 227 -0.55 5.25 19.07
C TRP A 227 0.11 5.03 20.42
N SER A 228 -0.64 5.14 21.51
CA SER A 228 -0.11 4.95 22.87
C SER A 228 0.48 3.55 23.09
N HIS A 229 -0.15 2.53 22.52
CA HIS A 229 0.36 1.16 22.56
C HIS A 229 1.66 1.04 21.75
N SER A 230 1.70 1.59 20.55
CA SER A 230 2.86 1.60 19.67
C SER A 230 4.08 2.24 20.33
N VAL A 231 3.93 3.45 20.90
CA VAL A 231 5.02 4.15 21.60
C VAL A 231 5.50 3.39 22.84
N LYS A 232 4.58 2.82 23.63
CA LYS A 232 4.91 2.08 24.85
C LYS A 232 5.58 0.74 24.58
N SER A 233 5.28 0.11 23.46
CA SER A 233 5.83 -1.21 23.09
C SER A 233 7.30 -1.17 22.67
N LEU A 234 7.82 -0.03 22.27
CA LEU A 234 9.21 0.13 21.83
C LEU A 234 10.22 0.01 22.96
N ARG A 235 11.36 -0.61 22.69
CA ARG A 235 12.56 -0.52 23.50
C ARG A 235 13.20 0.87 23.44
N PRO A 236 14.11 1.26 24.33
CA PRO A 236 14.93 2.46 24.15
C PRO A 236 15.67 2.44 22.80
N GLY A 237 15.68 3.57 22.09
CA GLY A 237 16.25 3.69 20.75
C GLY A 237 15.41 3.05 19.64
N GLY A 238 14.22 2.50 19.95
CA GLY A 238 13.34 1.88 18.97
C GLY A 238 12.69 2.87 18.01
N ARG A 239 12.14 2.36 16.91
CA ARG A 239 11.56 3.16 15.81
C ARG A 239 10.07 2.88 15.62
N ILE A 240 9.28 3.94 15.43
CA ILE A 240 7.91 3.83 14.93
C ILE A 240 7.85 4.40 13.52
N VAL A 241 7.41 3.59 12.56
CA VAL A 241 7.25 4.00 11.17
C VAL A 241 5.77 4.10 10.86
N ILE A 242 5.33 5.30 10.49
CA ILE A 242 3.92 5.64 10.25
C ILE A 242 3.68 5.77 8.75
N SER A 243 2.75 4.99 8.19
CA SER A 243 2.33 5.11 6.79
C SER A 243 0.81 5.19 6.62
N GLY A 244 0.07 5.37 7.70
CA GLY A 244 -1.37 5.54 7.67
C GLY A 244 -1.96 5.87 9.03
N ALA A 245 -3.20 6.34 9.02
CA ALA A 245 -3.96 6.74 10.20
C ALA A 245 -5.45 6.40 10.02
N THR A 246 -5.76 5.13 9.75
CA THR A 246 -7.13 4.68 9.42
C THR A 246 -8.15 4.85 10.56
N SER A 247 -7.69 4.98 11.82
CA SER A 247 -8.53 5.27 12.97
C SER A 247 -8.54 6.76 13.38
N GLY A 248 -7.90 7.61 12.58
CA GLY A 248 -7.73 9.04 12.84
C GLY A 248 -6.26 9.41 13.09
N ASP A 249 -5.95 10.69 12.87
CA ASP A 249 -4.60 11.28 12.91
C ASP A 249 -4.31 12.08 14.19
N ALA A 250 -5.28 12.22 15.09
CA ALA A 250 -5.18 12.99 16.33
C ALA A 250 -5.24 12.07 17.56
N PRO A 251 -4.10 11.48 17.99
CA PRO A 251 -4.06 10.68 19.21
C PRO A 251 -4.32 11.55 20.45
N ALA A 252 -5.00 10.98 21.45
CA ALA A 252 -5.37 11.70 22.68
C ALA A 252 -4.14 12.22 23.46
N LYS A 253 -2.97 11.58 23.30
CA LYS A 253 -1.68 11.97 23.90
C LYS A 253 -0.57 11.81 22.90
N ALA A 254 0.32 12.79 22.81
CA ALA A 254 1.52 12.72 21.95
C ALA A 254 2.63 11.81 22.52
N GLU A 255 2.55 11.41 23.80
CA GLU A 255 3.53 10.56 24.52
C GLU A 255 4.96 11.14 24.51
N LEU A 256 5.12 12.49 24.48
CA LEU A 256 6.41 13.17 24.34
C LEU A 256 7.43 12.72 25.39
N THR A 257 7.01 12.59 26.65
CA THR A 257 7.89 12.14 27.74
C THR A 257 8.48 10.75 27.44
N THR A 258 7.65 9.81 26.99
CA THR A 258 8.13 8.46 26.62
C THR A 258 9.09 8.51 25.44
N ILE A 259 8.77 9.35 24.43
CA ILE A 259 9.58 9.50 23.22
C ILE A 259 10.98 10.01 23.57
N PHE A 260 11.12 11.11 24.35
CA PHE A 260 12.44 11.63 24.62
C PHE A 260 13.22 10.79 25.65
N PHE A 261 12.60 10.25 26.71
CA PHE A 261 13.29 9.40 27.67
C PHE A 261 13.82 8.10 27.05
N LYS A 262 13.06 7.49 26.17
CA LYS A 262 13.49 6.30 25.45
C LYS A 262 14.29 6.59 24.18
N GLN A 263 14.49 7.84 23.82
CA GLN A 263 15.18 8.26 22.58
C GLN A 263 14.56 7.59 21.34
N LEU A 264 13.23 7.57 21.26
CA LEU A 264 12.52 6.94 20.15
C LEU A 264 12.60 7.78 18.88
N GLN A 265 12.60 7.12 17.74
CA GLN A 265 12.50 7.76 16.43
C GLN A 265 11.08 7.59 15.88
N VAL A 266 10.46 8.71 15.50
CA VAL A 266 9.13 8.74 14.87
C VAL A 266 9.33 9.15 13.41
N ILE A 267 9.01 8.23 12.49
CA ILE A 267 9.37 8.34 11.08
C ILE A 267 8.10 8.24 10.23
N GLY A 268 7.84 9.24 9.39
CA GLY A 268 6.80 9.16 8.36
C GLY A 268 7.28 8.36 7.15
N SER A 269 6.39 7.60 6.54
CA SER A 269 6.64 6.81 5.34
C SER A 269 5.47 6.92 4.38
N THR A 270 5.73 7.12 3.11
CA THR A 270 4.69 7.14 2.07
C THR A 270 5.17 6.42 0.83
N MET A 271 4.34 5.51 0.31
CA MET A 271 4.63 4.77 -0.91
C MET A 271 6.05 4.15 -0.88
N GLY A 272 6.80 4.29 -1.97
CA GLY A 272 8.21 3.95 -2.09
C GLY A 272 8.74 4.40 -3.44
N THR A 273 10.05 4.22 -3.66
CA THR A 273 10.69 4.57 -4.91
C THR A 273 10.56 3.46 -5.95
N ARG A 274 10.74 3.82 -7.23
CA ARG A 274 10.83 2.84 -8.32
C ARG A 274 11.93 1.80 -8.06
N ASP A 275 13.08 2.25 -7.55
CA ASP A 275 14.20 1.35 -7.25
C ASP A 275 13.88 0.40 -6.09
N GLU A 276 13.11 0.85 -5.10
CA GLU A 276 12.60 -0.02 -4.04
C GLU A 276 11.59 -1.04 -4.59
N LEU A 277 10.72 -0.65 -5.54
CA LEU A 277 9.82 -1.58 -6.22
C LEU A 277 10.61 -2.66 -6.97
N GLU A 278 11.67 -2.30 -7.67
CA GLU A 278 12.55 -3.26 -8.35
C GLU A 278 13.26 -4.22 -7.39
N ARG A 279 13.70 -3.72 -6.21
CA ARG A 279 14.27 -4.57 -5.15
C ARG A 279 13.22 -5.48 -4.53
N LEU A 280 12.03 -4.96 -4.28
CA LEU A 280 10.89 -5.74 -3.77
C LEU A 280 10.53 -6.88 -4.73
N THR A 281 10.39 -6.60 -6.04
CA THR A 281 10.06 -7.65 -7.02
C THR A 281 11.11 -8.77 -7.03
N ARG A 282 12.39 -8.41 -6.97
CA ARG A 282 13.48 -9.40 -6.87
C ARG A 282 13.43 -10.20 -5.56
N PHE A 283 13.14 -9.54 -4.44
CA PHE A 283 13.04 -10.21 -3.14
C PHE A 283 11.87 -11.19 -3.08
N VAL A 284 10.70 -10.76 -3.54
CA VAL A 284 9.49 -11.61 -3.61
C VAL A 284 9.75 -12.84 -4.50
N ALA A 285 10.30 -12.64 -5.68
CA ALA A 285 10.61 -13.74 -6.61
C ALA A 285 11.67 -14.72 -6.04
N ALA A 286 12.75 -14.19 -5.46
CA ALA A 286 13.83 -15.01 -4.90
C ALA A 286 13.39 -15.84 -3.68
N ARG A 287 12.38 -15.40 -2.95
CA ARG A 287 11.86 -16.08 -1.74
C ARG A 287 10.58 -16.89 -2.03
N GLY A 288 10.05 -16.84 -3.25
CA GLY A 288 8.79 -17.50 -3.59
C GLY A 288 7.60 -16.98 -2.76
N ILE A 289 7.60 -15.67 -2.44
CA ILE A 289 6.53 -15.08 -1.64
C ILE A 289 5.32 -14.84 -2.53
N GLU A 290 4.16 -15.30 -2.09
CA GLU A 290 2.88 -15.08 -2.77
C GLU A 290 2.05 -14.05 -2.01
N PRO A 291 1.79 -12.87 -2.59
CA PRO A 291 0.91 -11.88 -1.98
C PRO A 291 -0.46 -12.46 -1.62
N LYS A 292 -0.91 -12.23 -0.38
CA LYS A 292 -2.25 -12.64 0.03
C LYS A 292 -3.31 -11.85 -0.72
N ILE A 293 -4.08 -12.55 -1.54
CA ILE A 293 -5.22 -12.01 -2.29
C ILE A 293 -6.51 -12.49 -1.61
N ASP A 294 -7.37 -11.55 -1.22
CA ASP A 294 -8.67 -11.83 -0.64
C ASP A 294 -9.65 -12.27 -1.73
N ARG A 295 -9.70 -11.55 -2.83
CA ARG A 295 -10.58 -11.83 -3.97
C ARG A 295 -10.06 -11.28 -5.27
N VAL A 296 -10.41 -11.95 -6.36
CA VAL A 296 -10.21 -11.50 -7.73
C VAL A 296 -11.59 -11.30 -8.37
N LEU A 297 -11.82 -10.13 -8.94
CA LEU A 297 -13.09 -9.74 -9.57
C LEU A 297 -12.82 -9.16 -10.96
N PRO A 298 -13.69 -9.31 -11.95
CA PRO A 298 -13.60 -8.54 -13.18
C PRO A 298 -13.80 -7.04 -12.86
N LEU A 299 -13.13 -6.15 -13.59
CA LEU A 299 -13.23 -4.69 -13.36
C LEU A 299 -14.68 -4.17 -13.42
N ALA A 300 -15.53 -4.78 -14.26
CA ALA A 300 -16.94 -4.46 -14.32
C ALA A 300 -17.66 -4.62 -12.96
N ARG A 301 -17.12 -5.42 -12.04
CA ARG A 301 -17.60 -5.62 -10.66
C ARG A 301 -16.80 -4.82 -9.62
N ALA A 302 -16.07 -3.78 -10.03
CA ALA A 302 -15.23 -3.01 -9.11
C ALA A 302 -16.00 -2.49 -7.88
N ARG A 303 -17.26 -2.08 -8.03
CA ARG A 303 -18.12 -1.63 -6.93
C ARG A 303 -18.20 -2.65 -5.77
N GLU A 304 -18.17 -3.92 -6.03
CA GLU A 304 -18.19 -4.96 -5.00
C GLU A 304 -16.88 -4.98 -4.19
N GLY A 305 -15.75 -4.86 -4.85
CA GLY A 305 -14.44 -4.75 -4.19
C GLY A 305 -14.34 -3.52 -3.31
N PHE A 306 -14.77 -2.37 -3.84
CA PHE A 306 -14.83 -1.12 -3.08
C PHE A 306 -15.77 -1.20 -1.87
N ALA A 307 -16.94 -1.80 -2.04
CA ALA A 307 -17.91 -2.00 -0.94
C ALA A 307 -17.33 -2.91 0.16
N ALA A 308 -16.68 -4.01 -0.22
CA ALA A 308 -16.04 -4.90 0.75
C ALA A 308 -14.90 -4.21 1.51
N MET A 309 -14.08 -3.40 0.82
CA MET A 309 -13.02 -2.63 1.47
C MET A 309 -13.59 -1.57 2.40
N HIS A 310 -14.60 -0.83 1.97
CA HIS A 310 -15.27 0.19 2.79
C HIS A 310 -15.89 -0.39 4.06
N ALA A 311 -16.47 -1.60 3.96
CA ALA A 311 -17.04 -2.34 5.10
C ALA A 311 -15.99 -3.02 6.00
N GLY A 312 -14.68 -2.94 5.69
CA GLY A 312 -13.61 -3.60 6.44
C GLY A 312 -13.62 -5.13 6.33
N GLN A 313 -14.21 -5.68 5.26
CA GLN A 313 -14.40 -7.11 5.02
C GLN A 313 -13.30 -7.72 4.14
N VAL A 314 -12.16 -7.01 3.98
CA VAL A 314 -11.03 -7.47 3.17
C VAL A 314 -9.91 -7.98 4.07
N ASP A 315 -9.34 -9.13 3.71
CA ASP A 315 -8.18 -9.73 4.36
C ASP A 315 -7.08 -10.03 3.31
N GLY A 316 -6.22 -9.05 3.05
CA GLY A 316 -5.24 -9.07 1.97
C GLY A 316 -5.52 -8.01 0.90
N LYS A 317 -5.38 -8.38 -0.37
CA LYS A 317 -5.60 -7.50 -1.53
C LYS A 317 -6.85 -7.88 -2.30
N VAL A 318 -7.55 -6.89 -2.82
CA VAL A 318 -8.59 -7.06 -3.84
C VAL A 318 -7.97 -6.74 -5.19
N VAL A 319 -8.09 -7.68 -6.14
CA VAL A 319 -7.51 -7.56 -7.48
C VAL A 319 -8.64 -7.56 -8.51
N PHE A 320 -8.49 -6.74 -9.53
CA PHE A 320 -9.39 -6.66 -10.68
C PHE A 320 -8.68 -7.20 -11.93
N THR A 321 -9.37 -8.05 -12.68
CA THR A 321 -8.95 -8.49 -14.03
C THR A 321 -9.61 -7.62 -15.10
N LEU A 322 -8.86 -7.38 -16.18
CA LEU A 322 -9.27 -6.53 -17.29
C LEU A 322 -9.20 -7.30 -18.62
#